data_b21603f9836cd618a035cf3b8dc792af
#
_entry.id   b21603f9836cd618a035cf3b8dc792af
#
_cell.length_a   1.000
_cell.length_b   1.000
_cell.length_c   1.000
_cell.angle_alpha   90.00
_cell.angle_beta   90.00
_cell.angle_gamma   90.00
#
_symmetry.space_group_name_H-M   'P 1'
#
loop_
_entity.id
_entity.type
_entity.pdbx_description
1 polymer ?
#
loop_
_entity_poly.entity_id
_entity_poly.type
_entity_poly.pdbx_seq_one_letter_code
_entity_poly.pdbx_strand_id
1 'polypeptide(L)'
;ASKGEGLGNQFLANIREVDAIVHVVRCFENTNIVHVDGSIDPLRDIETINLELIFSDLEVLERRISKTVKLSRNDKMAAKELDLQNRLKAHLEENKMAKSFVTEDEDEQAWLAEYNLLTAKPVIFAANVSEDDLADDGANNEGVKAVREYAKKENCEVFVVCAEIEEEI
;
A
#
# COMPACT_ATOMS: atom_id res chain seq x y z
N ALA A 1 5.99 -12.58 -2.58
CA ALA A 1 5.26 -12.58 -1.29
C ALA A 1 3.78 -12.42 -1.54
N SER A 2 3.44 -12.14 -2.75
CA SER A 2 2.17 -11.55 -3.13
C SER A 2 0.99 -12.50 -3.24
N LYS A 3 1.12 -13.72 -3.50
CA LYS A 3 -0.02 -14.54 -3.93
C LYS A 3 -0.79 -15.25 -2.82
N GLY A 4 -0.81 -14.68 -1.64
CA GLY A 4 -1.62 -15.20 -0.54
C GLY A 4 -1.19 -16.56 -0.02
N GLU A 5 -0.07 -17.06 -0.46
CA GLU A 5 0.49 -18.29 0.06
C GLU A 5 1.15 -18.00 1.40
N GLY A 6 1.22 -18.98 2.27
CA GLY A 6 1.56 -18.83 3.70
C GLY A 6 2.61 -17.78 4.05
N LEU A 7 3.73 -17.71 3.33
CA LEU A 7 4.79 -16.75 3.61
C LEU A 7 4.37 -15.31 3.24
N GLY A 8 3.62 -15.14 2.17
CA GLY A 8 3.12 -13.83 1.76
C GLY A 8 2.15 -13.24 2.79
N ASN A 9 1.20 -14.02 3.24
CA ASN A 9 0.23 -13.59 4.25
C ASN A 9 0.91 -13.26 5.59
N GLN A 10 1.91 -14.04 5.96
CA GLN A 10 2.69 -13.81 7.18
C GLN A 10 3.48 -12.51 7.08
N PHE A 11 4.08 -12.23 5.93
CA PHE A 11 4.77 -10.98 5.65
C PHE A 11 3.83 -9.78 5.78
N LEU A 12 2.65 -9.84 5.16
CA LEU A 12 1.66 -8.76 5.24
C LEU A 12 1.16 -8.54 6.66
N ALA A 13 1.00 -9.61 7.45
CA ALA A 13 0.63 -9.48 8.85
C ALA A 13 1.70 -8.75 9.65
N ASN A 14 2.98 -9.02 9.38
CA ASN A 14 4.09 -8.38 10.09
C ASN A 14 4.19 -6.89 9.79
N ILE A 15 3.94 -6.46 8.55
CA ILE A 15 4.02 -5.04 8.20
C ILE A 15 2.88 -4.19 8.74
N ARG A 16 1.82 -4.81 9.29
CA ARG A 16 0.74 -4.06 9.95
C ARG A 16 1.20 -3.37 11.22
N GLU A 17 2.27 -3.85 11.83
CA GLU A 17 2.79 -3.32 13.09
C GLU A 17 3.72 -2.11 12.92
N VAL A 18 4.04 -1.75 11.68
CA VAL A 18 4.94 -0.62 11.39
C VAL A 18 4.16 0.68 11.22
N ASP A 19 4.86 1.81 11.36
CA ASP A 19 4.24 3.14 11.29
C ASP A 19 4.13 3.68 9.87
N ALA A 20 4.95 3.18 8.95
CA ALA A 20 4.96 3.61 7.56
C ALA A 20 5.46 2.48 6.66
N ILE A 21 5.13 2.56 5.38
CA ILE A 21 5.54 1.58 4.38
C ILE A 21 6.49 2.27 3.39
N VAL A 22 7.64 1.66 3.15
CA VAL A 22 8.53 2.07 2.07
C VAL A 22 8.33 1.08 0.93
N HIS A 23 7.81 1.58 -0.19
CA HIS A 23 7.57 0.77 -1.36
C HIS A 23 8.73 0.95 -2.33
N VAL A 24 9.55 -0.08 -2.50
CA VAL A 24 10.68 -0.07 -3.43
C VAL A 24 10.17 -0.39 -4.82
N VAL A 25 10.35 0.54 -5.75
CA VAL A 25 9.86 0.43 -7.12
C VAL A 25 11.05 0.35 -8.07
N ARG A 26 11.06 -0.69 -8.89
CA ARG A 26 12.14 -0.86 -9.85
C ARG A 26 11.98 0.12 -11.00
N CYS A 27 13.03 0.92 -11.23
CA CYS A 27 13.10 1.90 -12.32
C CYS A 27 14.33 1.70 -13.22
N PHE A 28 14.91 0.50 -13.25
CA PHE A 28 16.05 0.18 -14.11
C PHE A 28 15.88 -1.21 -14.73
N GLU A 29 16.47 -1.42 -15.89
CA GLU A 29 16.54 -2.73 -16.52
C GLU A 29 17.79 -3.46 -16.05
N ASN A 30 17.63 -4.73 -15.67
CA ASN A 30 18.74 -5.62 -15.38
C ASN A 30 18.69 -6.74 -16.40
N THR A 31 19.69 -6.81 -17.29
CA THR A 31 19.77 -7.80 -18.36
C THR A 31 19.90 -9.23 -17.84
N ASN A 32 20.28 -9.39 -16.57
CA ASN A 32 20.43 -10.69 -15.94
C ASN A 32 19.13 -11.21 -15.33
N ILE A 33 18.08 -10.39 -15.30
CA ILE A 33 16.78 -10.77 -14.77
C ILE A 33 15.77 -10.84 -15.91
N VAL A 34 15.13 -11.99 -16.06
CA VAL A 34 14.07 -12.17 -17.05
C VAL A 34 12.76 -11.70 -16.49
N HIS A 35 12.13 -10.74 -17.12
CA HIS A 35 10.78 -10.29 -16.78
C HIS A 35 9.76 -11.14 -17.53
N VAL A 36 8.73 -11.57 -16.83
CA VAL A 36 7.68 -12.43 -17.41
C VAL A 36 6.98 -11.73 -18.59
N ASP A 37 6.86 -10.42 -18.54
CA ASP A 37 6.21 -9.62 -19.58
C ASP A 37 7.18 -8.75 -20.38
N GLY A 38 8.47 -8.94 -20.17
CA GLY A 38 9.54 -8.35 -20.99
C GLY A 38 9.77 -6.86 -20.84
N SER A 39 9.05 -6.16 -19.94
CA SER A 39 9.22 -4.72 -19.77
C SER A 39 9.12 -4.31 -18.30
N ILE A 40 9.76 -3.18 -17.98
CA ILE A 40 9.65 -2.54 -16.67
C ILE A 40 8.52 -1.53 -16.74
N ASP A 41 7.58 -1.64 -15.80
CA ASP A 41 6.47 -0.71 -15.67
C ASP A 41 6.28 -0.39 -14.19
N PRO A 42 6.92 0.69 -13.71
CA PRO A 42 6.83 1.06 -12.29
C PRO A 42 5.41 1.31 -11.80
N LEU A 43 4.57 1.92 -12.63
CA LEU A 43 3.17 2.20 -12.25
C LEU A 43 2.36 0.92 -12.12
N ARG A 44 2.57 -0.05 -13.00
CA ARG A 44 1.94 -1.35 -12.90
C ARG A 44 2.36 -2.07 -11.62
N ASP A 45 3.64 -2.00 -11.26
CA ASP A 45 4.15 -2.60 -10.04
C ASP A 45 3.52 -1.95 -8.82
N ILE A 46 3.37 -0.63 -8.81
CA ILE A 46 2.69 0.10 -7.75
C ILE A 46 1.23 -0.35 -7.63
N GLU A 47 0.52 -0.42 -8.75
CA GLU A 47 -0.88 -0.85 -8.78
C GLU A 47 -1.05 -2.28 -8.26
N THR A 48 -0.15 -3.18 -8.64
CA THR A 48 -0.19 -4.58 -8.20
C THR A 48 -0.04 -4.67 -6.68
N ILE A 49 0.93 -3.98 -6.12
CA ILE A 49 1.14 -3.96 -4.67
C ILE A 49 -0.03 -3.29 -3.94
N ASN A 50 -0.54 -2.20 -4.48
CA ASN A 50 -1.70 -1.52 -3.89
C ASN A 50 -2.91 -2.46 -3.81
N LEU A 51 -3.17 -3.22 -4.87
CA LEU A 51 -4.27 -4.20 -4.88
C LEU A 51 -4.06 -5.29 -3.83
N GLU A 52 -2.84 -5.77 -3.66
CA GLU A 52 -2.54 -6.76 -2.63
C GLU A 52 -2.78 -6.23 -1.22
N LEU A 53 -2.35 -4.99 -0.98
CA LEU A 53 -2.59 -4.32 0.31
C LEU A 53 -4.08 -4.14 0.56
N ILE A 54 -4.83 -3.74 -0.46
CA ILE A 54 -6.28 -3.56 -0.38
C ILE A 54 -6.97 -4.89 -0.09
N PHE A 55 -6.62 -5.97 -0.79
CA PHE A 55 -7.20 -7.29 -0.54
C PHE A 55 -6.92 -7.79 0.86
N SER A 56 -5.70 -7.58 1.36
CA SER A 56 -5.35 -7.93 2.73
C SER A 56 -6.21 -7.16 3.74
N ASP A 57 -6.42 -5.88 3.51
CA ASP A 57 -7.25 -5.05 4.37
C ASP A 57 -8.72 -5.45 4.31
N LEU A 58 -9.23 -5.79 3.11
CA LEU A 58 -10.60 -6.29 2.95
C LEU A 58 -10.82 -7.57 3.76
N GLU A 59 -9.85 -8.47 3.76
CA GLU A 59 -9.93 -9.72 4.54
C GLU A 59 -10.07 -9.44 6.04
N VAL A 60 -9.24 -8.54 6.55
CA VAL A 60 -9.30 -8.12 7.96
C VAL A 60 -10.64 -7.47 8.28
N LEU A 61 -11.07 -6.57 7.40
CA LEU A 61 -12.32 -5.83 7.59
C LEU A 61 -13.54 -6.75 7.56
N GLU A 62 -13.58 -7.70 6.65
CA GLU A 62 -14.67 -8.67 6.56
C GLU A 62 -14.80 -9.52 7.83
N ARG A 63 -13.67 -9.91 8.42
CA ARG A 63 -13.68 -10.64 9.69
C ARG A 63 -14.25 -9.78 10.82
N ARG A 64 -13.88 -8.50 10.85
CA ARG A 64 -14.43 -7.55 11.83
C ARG A 64 -15.92 -7.32 11.61
N ILE A 65 -16.35 -7.18 10.38
CA ILE A 65 -17.76 -7.01 10.03
C ILE A 65 -18.58 -8.20 10.54
N SER A 66 -18.10 -9.41 10.35
CA SER A 66 -18.78 -10.62 10.82
C SER A 66 -19.03 -10.59 12.33
N LYS A 67 -18.10 -10.08 13.11
CA LYS A 67 -18.24 -9.92 14.57
C LYS A 67 -19.19 -8.78 14.91
N THR A 68 -19.04 -7.65 14.23
CA THR A 68 -19.82 -6.44 14.48
C THR A 68 -21.30 -6.65 14.17
N VAL A 69 -21.61 -7.40 13.11
CA VAL A 69 -23.00 -7.75 12.75
C VAL A 69 -23.74 -8.41 13.92
N LYS A 70 -23.07 -9.32 14.61
CA LYS A 70 -23.66 -10.00 15.77
C LYS A 70 -23.93 -9.05 16.92
N LEU A 71 -22.98 -8.15 17.19
CA LEU A 71 -23.09 -7.17 18.28
C LEU A 71 -24.10 -6.08 17.96
N SER A 72 -24.27 -5.71 16.71
CA SER A 72 -25.12 -4.60 16.28
C SER A 72 -26.61 -4.84 16.56
N ARG A 73 -27.00 -6.07 16.78
CA ARG A 73 -28.39 -6.44 17.07
C ARG A 73 -28.85 -5.87 18.39
N ASN A 74 -27.95 -5.70 19.36
CA ASN A 74 -28.28 -5.27 20.72
C ASN A 74 -27.49 -4.05 21.19
N ASP A 75 -26.64 -3.47 20.34
CA ASP A 75 -25.76 -2.36 20.70
C ASP A 75 -25.77 -1.30 19.60
N LYS A 76 -26.20 -0.10 19.95
CA LYS A 76 -26.29 1.03 19.01
C LYS A 76 -24.92 1.50 18.53
N MET A 77 -23.91 1.43 19.39
CA MET A 77 -22.55 1.79 19.01
C MET A 77 -21.98 0.79 18.00
N ALA A 78 -22.25 -0.49 18.21
CA ALA A 78 -21.88 -1.53 17.26
C ALA A 78 -22.59 -1.34 15.91
N ALA A 79 -23.84 -0.90 15.92
CA ALA A 79 -24.56 -0.58 14.67
C ALA A 79 -23.93 0.60 13.94
N LYS A 80 -23.47 1.61 14.68
CA LYS A 80 -22.74 2.75 14.11
C LYS A 80 -21.40 2.30 13.50
N GLU A 81 -20.68 1.45 14.21
CA GLU A 81 -19.43 0.90 13.72
C GLU A 81 -19.64 0.05 12.47
N LEU A 82 -20.70 -0.75 12.44
CA LEU A 82 -21.05 -1.57 11.27
C LEU A 82 -21.27 -0.70 10.02
N ASP A 83 -21.96 0.42 10.20
CA ASP A 83 -22.17 1.37 9.09
C ASP A 83 -20.82 1.89 8.56
N LEU A 84 -19.91 2.29 9.46
CA LEU A 84 -18.57 2.71 9.08
C LEU A 84 -17.82 1.60 8.33
N GLN A 85 -17.86 0.38 8.88
CA GLN A 85 -17.16 -0.77 8.28
C GLN A 85 -17.66 -1.05 6.86
N ASN A 86 -18.97 -0.98 6.65
CA ASN A 86 -19.56 -1.19 5.32
C ASN A 86 -19.17 -0.10 4.34
N ARG A 87 -19.12 1.16 4.78
CA ARG A 87 -18.68 2.28 3.94
C ARG A 87 -17.20 2.17 3.59
N LEU A 88 -16.38 1.80 4.55
CA LEU A 88 -14.95 1.59 4.34
C LEU A 88 -14.70 0.41 3.40
N LYS A 89 -15.45 -0.68 3.55
CA LYS A 89 -15.37 -1.83 2.65
C LYS A 89 -15.67 -1.42 1.20
N ALA A 90 -16.74 -0.66 0.99
CA ALA A 90 -17.09 -0.16 -0.35
C ALA A 90 -15.97 0.71 -0.93
N HIS A 91 -15.35 1.55 -0.10
CA HIS A 91 -14.24 2.41 -0.49
C HIS A 91 -13.04 1.58 -0.99
N LEU A 92 -12.66 0.55 -0.23
CA LEU A 92 -11.57 -0.36 -0.61
C LEU A 92 -11.91 -1.17 -1.87
N GLU A 93 -13.17 -1.59 -2.03
CA GLU A 93 -13.62 -2.33 -3.22
C GLU A 93 -13.56 -1.47 -4.49
N GLU A 94 -13.56 -0.15 -4.36
CA GLU A 94 -13.34 0.77 -5.47
C GLU A 94 -11.85 1.00 -5.76
N ASN A 95 -10.97 0.19 -5.17
CA ASN A 95 -9.50 0.28 -5.29
C ASN A 95 -8.93 1.58 -4.72
N LYS A 96 -9.59 2.13 -3.70
CA LYS A 96 -9.11 3.31 -2.99
C LYS A 96 -8.45 2.90 -1.68
N MET A 97 -7.41 3.61 -1.30
CA MET A 97 -6.69 3.35 -0.05
C MET A 97 -7.50 3.86 1.15
N ALA A 98 -7.38 3.17 2.29
CA ALA A 98 -8.07 3.59 3.51
C ALA A 98 -7.66 4.99 3.96
N LYS A 99 -6.42 5.41 3.70
CA LYS A 99 -5.94 6.75 4.05
C LYS A 99 -6.70 7.87 3.34
N SER A 100 -7.37 7.58 2.22
CA SER A 100 -8.20 8.55 1.51
C SER A 100 -9.65 8.56 1.99
N PHE A 101 -10.00 7.67 2.91
CA PHE A 101 -11.30 7.65 3.56
C PHE A 101 -11.29 8.67 4.70
N VAL A 102 -12.07 9.73 4.57
CA VAL A 102 -12.09 10.83 5.53
C VAL A 102 -13.39 10.83 6.30
N THR A 103 -13.30 11.00 7.60
CA THR A 103 -14.47 11.19 8.47
C THR A 103 -14.12 12.23 9.54
N GLU A 104 -15.12 13.02 9.92
CA GLU A 104 -14.99 14.01 10.99
C GLU A 104 -15.48 13.48 12.33
N ASP A 105 -16.12 12.33 12.35
CA ASP A 105 -16.66 11.70 13.56
C ASP A 105 -15.52 11.11 14.40
N GLU A 106 -15.44 11.50 15.66
CA GLU A 106 -14.38 11.05 16.58
C GLU A 106 -14.41 9.56 16.83
N ASP A 107 -15.59 8.97 16.96
CA ASP A 107 -15.75 7.52 17.16
C ASP A 107 -15.24 6.76 15.94
N GLU A 108 -15.60 7.24 14.75
CA GLU A 108 -15.16 6.63 13.49
C GLU A 108 -13.65 6.72 13.32
N GLN A 109 -13.06 7.87 13.65
CA GLN A 109 -11.61 8.06 13.60
C GLN A 109 -10.88 7.09 14.52
N ALA A 110 -11.41 6.88 15.72
CA ALA A 110 -10.84 5.95 16.70
C ALA A 110 -10.90 4.51 16.20
N TRP A 111 -12.03 4.11 15.61
CA TRP A 111 -12.16 2.77 15.04
C TRP A 111 -11.21 2.55 13.86
N LEU A 112 -11.08 3.53 12.97
CA LEU A 112 -10.15 3.44 11.84
C LEU A 112 -8.72 3.24 12.32
N ALA A 113 -8.30 3.95 13.36
CA ALA A 113 -6.97 3.79 13.95
C ALA A 113 -6.79 2.40 14.56
N GLU A 114 -7.82 1.89 15.23
CA GLU A 114 -7.80 0.57 15.85
C GLU A 114 -7.65 -0.56 14.84
N TYR A 115 -8.24 -0.41 13.65
CA TYR A 115 -8.18 -1.44 12.61
C TYR A 115 -6.78 -1.67 12.07
N ASN A 116 -5.91 -0.67 12.18
CA ASN A 116 -4.51 -0.76 11.80
C ASN A 116 -4.32 -1.30 10.36
N LEU A 117 -5.10 -0.75 9.44
CA LEU A 117 -5.08 -1.19 8.04
C LEU A 117 -3.80 -0.77 7.33
N LEU A 118 -3.30 -1.63 6.44
CA LEU A 118 -2.09 -1.35 5.65
C LEU A 118 -2.28 -0.12 4.77
N THR A 119 -3.44 0.00 4.12
CA THR A 119 -3.73 1.10 3.21
C THR A 119 -3.98 2.43 3.92
N ALA A 120 -4.06 2.42 5.25
CA ALA A 120 -4.16 3.63 6.07
C ALA A 120 -2.80 4.22 6.45
N LYS A 121 -1.72 3.46 6.27
CA LYS A 121 -0.37 3.89 6.64
C LYS A 121 0.23 4.82 5.60
N PRO A 122 1.10 5.77 6.01
CA PRO A 122 1.87 6.57 5.05
C PRO A 122 2.75 5.68 4.18
N VAL A 123 2.86 6.02 2.91
CA VAL A 123 3.70 5.31 1.95
C VAL A 123 4.77 6.25 1.41
N ILE A 124 6.02 5.79 1.40
CA ILE A 124 7.14 6.48 0.79
C ILE A 124 7.62 5.59 -0.35
N PHE A 125 7.81 6.16 -1.53
CA PHE A 125 8.32 5.41 -2.68
C PHE A 125 9.84 5.55 -2.76
N ALA A 126 10.53 4.42 -2.87
CA ALA A 126 11.96 4.36 -3.14
C ALA A 126 12.13 3.89 -4.58
N ALA A 127 12.47 4.82 -5.47
CA ALA A 127 12.71 4.50 -6.87
C ALA A 127 14.12 3.90 -7.00
N ASN A 128 14.18 2.60 -7.26
CA ASN A 128 15.44 1.88 -7.38
C ASN A 128 15.97 2.00 -8.81
N VAL A 129 17.08 2.69 -8.98
CA VAL A 129 17.68 2.99 -10.29
C VAL A 129 19.04 2.31 -10.42
N SER A 130 19.59 2.34 -11.65
CA SER A 130 20.96 1.93 -11.90
C SER A 130 21.93 2.98 -11.39
N GLU A 131 23.20 2.59 -11.25
CA GLU A 131 24.27 3.49 -10.85
C GLU A 131 24.38 4.73 -11.75
N ASP A 132 24.17 4.55 -13.05
CA ASP A 132 24.25 5.64 -14.03
C ASP A 132 23.19 6.72 -13.78
N ASP A 133 22.00 6.31 -13.34
CA ASP A 133 20.89 7.23 -13.07
C ASP A 133 21.02 7.94 -11.71
N LEU A 134 21.83 7.40 -10.82
CA LEU A 134 21.99 7.96 -9.48
C LEU A 134 22.67 9.34 -9.52
N ALA A 135 23.55 9.58 -10.49
CA ALA A 135 24.31 10.81 -10.61
C ALA A 135 23.42 12.05 -10.81
N ASP A 136 22.31 11.92 -11.52
CA ASP A 136 21.35 13.00 -11.76
C ASP A 136 20.05 12.83 -10.97
N ASP A 137 20.06 12.01 -9.94
CA ASP A 137 18.90 11.69 -9.11
C ASP A 137 17.74 11.11 -9.94
N GLY A 138 18.07 10.42 -11.01
CA GLY A 138 17.08 9.79 -11.89
C GLY A 138 16.29 10.77 -12.75
N ALA A 139 16.77 12.01 -12.90
CA ALA A 139 16.03 13.08 -13.62
C ALA A 139 15.69 12.71 -15.06
N ASN A 140 16.52 11.91 -15.71
CA ASN A 140 16.32 11.46 -17.09
C ASN A 140 15.67 10.07 -17.19
N ASN A 141 15.38 9.43 -16.07
CA ASN A 141 14.75 8.11 -16.03
C ASN A 141 13.23 8.24 -16.13
N GLU A 142 12.64 7.67 -17.17
CA GLU A 142 11.19 7.74 -17.40
C GLU A 142 10.39 7.07 -16.29
N GLY A 143 10.91 5.96 -15.74
CA GLY A 143 10.28 5.28 -14.62
C GLY A 143 10.23 6.15 -13.37
N VAL A 144 11.32 6.85 -13.05
CA VAL A 144 11.39 7.77 -11.93
C VAL A 144 10.40 8.92 -12.10
N LYS A 145 10.33 9.47 -13.33
CA LYS A 145 9.37 10.55 -13.63
C LYS A 145 7.94 10.10 -13.39
N ALA A 146 7.59 8.90 -13.84
CA ALA A 146 6.24 8.34 -13.65
C ALA A 146 5.92 8.13 -12.17
N VAL A 147 6.87 7.61 -11.40
CA VAL A 147 6.69 7.42 -9.95
C VAL A 147 6.53 8.75 -9.23
N ARG A 148 7.32 9.76 -9.60
CA ARG A 148 7.22 11.11 -9.01
C ARG A 148 5.86 11.75 -9.28
N GLU A 149 5.34 11.62 -10.49
CA GLU A 149 4.02 12.13 -10.84
C GLU A 149 2.93 11.44 -10.04
N TYR A 150 3.01 10.12 -9.94
CA TYR A 150 2.06 9.33 -9.16
C TYR A 150 2.10 9.72 -7.68
N ALA A 151 3.30 9.83 -7.11
CA ALA A 151 3.48 10.19 -5.70
C ALA A 151 2.95 11.60 -5.40
N LYS A 152 3.17 12.54 -6.30
CA LYS A 152 2.64 13.90 -6.17
C LYS A 152 1.11 13.90 -6.14
N LYS A 153 0.49 13.10 -7.01
CA LYS A 153 -0.95 12.94 -7.09
C LYS A 153 -1.53 12.34 -5.81
N GLU A 154 -0.82 11.38 -5.21
CA GLU A 154 -1.21 10.70 -3.99
C GLU A 154 -0.67 11.37 -2.73
N ASN A 155 0.02 12.49 -2.86
CA ASN A 155 0.62 13.24 -1.76
C ASN A 155 1.62 12.40 -0.96
N CYS A 156 2.45 11.64 -1.67
CA CYS A 156 3.49 10.78 -1.09
C CYS A 156 4.88 11.32 -1.44
N GLU A 157 5.88 10.93 -0.67
CA GLU A 157 7.26 11.27 -0.93
C GLU A 157 7.94 10.20 -1.79
N VAL A 158 8.92 10.63 -2.58
CA VAL A 158 9.76 9.75 -3.40
C VAL A 158 11.22 10.10 -3.17
N PHE A 159 12.05 9.07 -2.98
CA PHE A 159 13.51 9.25 -3.06
C PHE A 159 14.09 8.20 -4.01
N VAL A 160 15.25 8.53 -4.56
CA VAL A 160 15.93 7.69 -5.52
C VAL A 160 17.06 6.96 -4.81
N VAL A 161 17.15 5.65 -5.02
CA VAL A 161 18.17 4.80 -4.43
C VAL A 161 18.81 3.91 -5.50
N CYS A 162 20.01 3.44 -5.24
CA CYS A 162 20.63 2.40 -6.02
C CYS A 162 21.05 1.27 -5.08
N ALA A 163 20.27 0.21 -5.07
CA ALA A 163 20.51 -0.91 -4.17
C ALA A 163 21.83 -1.62 -4.45
N GLU A 164 22.27 -1.64 -5.71
CA GLU A 164 23.57 -2.23 -6.09
C GLU A 164 24.74 -1.53 -5.38
N ILE A 165 24.73 -0.20 -5.31
CA ILE A 165 25.78 0.56 -4.64
C ILE A 165 25.75 0.31 -3.14
N GLU A 166 24.57 0.29 -2.56
CA GLU A 166 24.41 0.06 -1.13
C GLU A 166 24.83 -1.35 -0.71
N GLU A 167 24.63 -2.32 -1.59
CA GLU A 167 25.08 -3.68 -1.36
C GLU A 167 26.61 -3.82 -1.34
N GLU A 168 27.31 -3.00 -2.08
CA GLU A 168 28.77 -2.98 -2.15
C GLU A 168 29.43 -2.33 -0.93
N ILE A 169 28.70 -1.58 -0.16
CA ILE A 169 29.18 -0.93 1.06
C ILE A 169 29.07 -1.87 2.25
#